data_60942c4e4525f431ca537b81a5efc468
#
_entry.id   60942c4e4525f431ca537b81a5efc468
#
_cell.length_a   1.000
_cell.length_b   1.000
_cell.length_c   1.000
_cell.angle_alpha   90.00
_cell.angle_beta   90.00
_cell.angle_gamma   90.00
#
_symmetry.space_group_name_H-M   'P 1'
#
loop_
_entity.id
_entity.type
_entity.pdbx_description
1 polymer ?
#
loop_
_entity_poly.entity_id
_entity_poly.type
_entity_poly.pdbx_seq_one_letter_code
_entity_poly.pdbx_strand_id
1 'polypeptide(L)'
;QLDYFEMLQKISEYVGKGNIIVRRFQVNDFVGGRIEKDFLNALGIVDTEAFIYEDSARNISLTKNMAAIKRILNTMPELQQSENRVFRNIATQLSAEVGNDRNSSMFFKEEAENFLMQYVDGNDRIAKEYMNQEDILFSRTVEEKDTWDRSNPEMMQDVIRFFGTTTLYLLNQNEELRQRVESQEHHIEHIRYKLKHPFRSVSYYTS
;
A
#
# COMPACT_ATOMS: atom_id res chain seq x y z
N GLN A 1 -6.38 -7.22 16.24
CA GLN A 1 -6.98 -6.35 17.28
C GLN A 1 -6.67 -4.91 16.93
N LEU A 2 -7.71 -4.04 16.88
CA LEU A 2 -7.60 -2.62 16.52
C LEU A 2 -7.62 -1.72 17.77
N ASP A 3 -7.41 -2.29 18.97
CA ASP A 3 -7.35 -1.54 20.21
C ASP A 3 -5.96 -0.90 20.35
N TYR A 4 -5.86 0.35 19.89
CA TYR A 4 -4.63 1.13 19.97
C TYR A 4 -4.25 1.48 21.42
N PHE A 5 -5.22 1.59 22.34
CA PHE A 5 -4.92 1.89 23.72
C PHE A 5 -4.20 0.72 24.40
N GLU A 6 -4.70 -0.50 24.24
CA GLU A 6 -4.05 -1.71 24.73
C GLU A 6 -2.64 -1.87 24.15
N MET A 7 -2.48 -1.57 22.84
CA MET A 7 -1.17 -1.60 22.19
C MET A 7 -0.20 -0.59 22.79
N LEU A 8 -0.65 0.67 23.00
CA LEU A 8 0.17 1.72 23.60
C LEU A 8 0.56 1.41 25.05
N GLN A 9 -0.34 0.80 25.82
CA GLN A 9 -0.02 0.35 27.18
C GLN A 9 1.12 -0.66 27.15
N LYS A 10 1.03 -1.69 26.31
CA LYS A 10 2.10 -2.70 26.17
C LYS A 10 3.44 -2.07 25.75
N ILE A 11 3.42 -1.15 24.80
CA ILE A 11 4.64 -0.45 24.38
C ILE A 11 5.21 0.38 25.55
N SER A 12 4.34 1.05 26.31
CA SER A 12 4.73 1.88 27.45
C SER A 12 5.48 1.10 28.54
N GLU A 13 5.19 -0.17 28.72
CA GLU A 13 5.90 -1.05 29.67
C GLU A 13 7.39 -1.21 29.34
N TYR A 14 7.73 -1.17 28.04
CA TYR A 14 9.10 -1.36 27.57
C TYR A 14 9.87 -0.04 27.44
N VAL A 15 9.25 1.00 26.89
CA VAL A 15 9.95 2.23 26.55
C VAL A 15 9.65 3.39 27.52
N GLY A 16 8.68 3.22 28.38
CA GLY A 16 8.16 4.30 29.25
C GLY A 16 7.17 5.22 28.51
N LYS A 17 6.09 5.58 29.18
CA LYS A 17 5.00 6.39 28.59
C LYS A 17 5.49 7.77 28.08
N GLY A 18 6.41 8.41 28.80
CA GLY A 18 6.96 9.72 28.42
C GLY A 18 7.80 9.71 27.14
N ASN A 19 8.19 8.54 26.66
CA ASN A 19 8.97 8.38 25.42
C ASN A 19 8.10 8.03 24.20
N ILE A 20 6.77 8.07 24.35
CA ILE A 20 5.82 7.78 23.28
C ILE A 20 5.17 9.09 22.83
N ILE A 21 5.31 9.40 21.55
CA ILE A 21 4.65 10.53 20.91
C ILE A 21 3.52 9.98 20.03
N VAL A 22 2.28 10.27 20.38
CA VAL A 22 1.10 9.89 19.62
C VAL A 22 0.64 11.07 18.77
N ARG A 23 0.44 10.85 17.48
CA ARG A 23 -0.05 11.86 16.54
C ARG A 23 -1.22 11.28 15.72
N ARG A 24 -2.26 12.09 15.49
CA ARG A 24 -3.34 11.71 14.57
C ARG A 24 -2.83 11.74 13.13
N PHE A 25 -3.11 10.70 12.37
CA PHE A 25 -2.84 10.68 10.94
C PHE A 25 -3.97 11.41 10.19
N GLN A 26 -3.93 12.73 10.23
CA GLN A 26 -4.94 13.58 9.61
C GLN A 26 -4.26 14.80 8.98
N VAL A 27 -4.47 15.03 7.68
CA VAL A 27 -3.74 16.06 6.90
C VAL A 27 -3.86 17.44 7.53
N ASN A 28 -5.03 17.79 8.06
CA ASN A 28 -5.27 19.09 8.71
C ASN A 28 -4.51 19.26 10.03
N ASP A 29 -4.05 18.17 10.64
CA ASP A 29 -3.29 18.19 11.88
C ASP A 29 -1.78 18.17 11.66
N PHE A 30 -1.34 17.89 10.42
CA PHE A 30 0.09 17.84 10.12
C PHE A 30 0.72 19.22 10.07
N VAL A 31 1.88 19.36 10.68
CA VAL A 31 2.69 20.58 10.57
C VAL A 31 3.02 20.85 9.11
N GLY A 32 2.63 22.03 8.61
CA GLY A 32 2.81 22.41 7.22
C GLY A 32 2.02 21.52 6.22
N GLY A 33 0.97 20.82 6.68
CA GLY A 33 0.12 19.96 5.85
C GLY A 33 0.80 18.68 5.34
N ARG A 34 1.99 18.33 5.86
CA ARG A 34 2.78 17.17 5.40
C ARG A 34 3.17 16.28 6.56
N ILE A 35 3.00 14.98 6.39
CA ILE A 35 3.35 13.99 7.41
C ILE A 35 4.85 13.98 7.72
N GLU A 36 5.70 14.20 6.72
CA GLU A 36 7.15 14.24 6.91
C GLU A 36 7.56 15.42 7.80
N LYS A 37 6.96 16.60 7.58
CA LYS A 37 7.19 17.79 8.40
C LYS A 37 6.68 17.58 9.84
N ASP A 38 5.52 16.97 9.98
CA ASP A 38 4.94 16.64 11.28
C ASP A 38 5.83 15.67 12.07
N PHE A 39 6.36 14.64 11.38
CA PHE A 39 7.31 13.69 11.99
C PHE A 39 8.61 14.37 12.43
N LEU A 40 9.22 15.20 11.56
CA LEU A 40 10.44 15.95 11.90
C LEU A 40 10.22 16.90 13.09
N ASN A 41 9.09 17.58 13.09
CA ASN A 41 8.71 18.46 14.22
C ASN A 41 8.54 17.67 15.52
N ALA A 42 7.93 16.49 15.48
CA ALA A 42 7.81 15.62 16.65
C ALA A 42 9.18 15.17 17.21
N LEU A 43 10.20 15.10 16.36
CA LEU A 43 11.60 14.84 16.77
C LEU A 43 12.37 16.10 17.22
N GLY A 44 11.71 17.27 17.26
CA GLY A 44 12.33 18.54 17.62
C GLY A 44 13.12 19.21 16.51
N ILE A 45 13.02 18.74 15.26
CA ILE A 45 13.65 19.34 14.09
C ILE A 45 12.73 20.43 13.54
N VAL A 46 13.05 21.69 13.80
CA VAL A 46 12.21 22.85 13.46
C VAL A 46 12.46 23.32 12.03
N ASP A 47 13.72 23.33 11.59
CA ASP A 47 14.07 23.72 10.20
C ASP A 47 13.81 22.58 9.24
N THR A 48 12.58 22.49 8.77
CA THR A 48 12.13 21.46 7.84
C THR A 48 12.28 21.85 6.36
N GLU A 49 12.63 23.11 6.07
CA GLU A 49 12.75 23.59 4.68
C GLU A 49 14.05 23.13 4.00
N ALA A 50 15.04 22.69 4.81
CA ALA A 50 16.29 22.12 4.28
C ALA A 50 16.12 20.72 3.65
N PHE A 51 14.95 20.09 3.80
CA PHE A 51 14.67 18.73 3.31
C PHE A 51 13.94 18.77 1.96
N ILE A 52 14.32 17.83 1.08
CA ILE A 52 13.62 17.62 -0.19
C ILE A 52 12.48 16.62 0.04
N TYR A 53 11.27 17.02 -0.29
CA TYR A 53 10.06 16.20 -0.15
C TYR A 53 9.59 15.69 -1.52
N GLU A 54 9.23 14.40 -1.55
CA GLU A 54 8.59 13.84 -2.74
C GLU A 54 7.07 14.13 -2.71
N ASP A 55 6.54 14.64 -3.82
CA ASP A 55 5.10 14.95 -3.95
C ASP A 55 4.25 13.74 -4.44
N SER A 56 4.81 12.54 -4.46
CA SER A 56 4.09 11.35 -4.90
C SER A 56 3.16 10.80 -3.81
N ALA A 57 1.88 10.66 -4.12
CA ALA A 57 0.94 9.93 -3.27
C ALA A 57 1.31 8.43 -3.28
N ARG A 58 1.95 7.95 -2.21
CA ARG A 58 2.46 6.56 -2.14
C ARG A 58 1.39 5.53 -1.72
N ASN A 59 0.33 5.96 -1.06
CA ASN A 59 -0.69 5.05 -0.53
C ASN A 59 -2.05 5.32 -1.18
N ILE A 60 -2.22 4.80 -2.39
CA ILE A 60 -3.50 4.86 -3.10
C ILE A 60 -4.43 3.80 -2.51
N SER A 61 -5.59 4.23 -2.03
CA SER A 61 -6.64 3.32 -1.57
C SER A 61 -7.27 2.60 -2.76
N LEU A 62 -7.57 1.32 -2.59
CA LEU A 62 -8.32 0.58 -3.59
C LEU A 62 -9.75 1.15 -3.72
N THR A 63 -10.27 1.22 -4.95
CA THR A 63 -11.72 1.38 -5.16
C THR A 63 -12.48 0.20 -4.53
N LYS A 64 -13.78 0.37 -4.22
CA LYS A 64 -14.56 -0.70 -3.58
C LYS A 64 -14.63 -1.96 -4.42
N ASN A 65 -14.76 -1.82 -5.76
CA ASN A 65 -14.74 -2.95 -6.68
C ASN A 65 -13.39 -3.69 -6.62
N MET A 66 -12.26 -2.95 -6.67
CA MET A 66 -10.92 -3.57 -6.56
C MET A 66 -10.68 -4.19 -5.19
N ALA A 67 -11.19 -3.59 -4.12
CA ALA A 67 -11.13 -4.17 -2.78
C ALA A 67 -11.95 -5.47 -2.69
N ALA A 68 -13.14 -5.52 -3.32
CA ALA A 68 -13.96 -6.72 -3.37
C ALA A 68 -13.28 -7.84 -4.16
N ILE A 69 -12.71 -7.55 -5.34
CA ILE A 69 -11.94 -8.50 -6.15
C ILE A 69 -10.76 -9.03 -5.31
N LYS A 70 -9.99 -8.14 -4.67
CA LYS A 70 -8.84 -8.51 -3.86
C LYS A 70 -9.22 -9.37 -2.64
N ARG A 71 -10.37 -9.12 -2.01
CA ARG A 71 -10.87 -9.96 -0.91
C ARG A 71 -11.15 -11.38 -1.37
N ILE A 72 -11.73 -11.56 -2.57
CA ILE A 72 -11.97 -12.90 -3.14
C ILE A 72 -10.64 -13.59 -3.42
N LEU A 73 -9.69 -12.90 -4.07
CA LEU A 73 -8.37 -13.45 -4.35
C LEU A 73 -7.65 -13.88 -3.08
N ASN A 74 -7.79 -13.13 -1.98
CA ASN A 74 -7.19 -13.49 -0.69
C ASN A 74 -7.76 -14.77 -0.05
N THR A 75 -8.90 -15.27 -0.52
CA THR A 75 -9.47 -16.55 -0.06
C THR A 75 -8.97 -17.76 -0.85
N MET A 76 -8.18 -17.54 -1.91
CA MET A 76 -7.62 -18.61 -2.73
C MET A 76 -6.33 -19.14 -2.11
N PRO A 77 -6.31 -20.39 -1.60
CA PRO A 77 -5.15 -20.94 -0.90
C PRO A 77 -3.92 -21.16 -1.79
N GLU A 78 -4.14 -21.25 -3.12
CA GLU A 78 -3.08 -21.44 -4.12
C GLU A 78 -2.26 -20.17 -4.35
N LEU A 79 -2.77 -19.00 -3.96
CA LEU A 79 -2.08 -17.72 -4.16
C LEU A 79 -1.02 -17.52 -3.06
N GLN A 80 0.23 -17.61 -3.46
CA GLN A 80 1.37 -17.31 -2.59
C GLN A 80 1.56 -15.79 -2.41
N GLN A 81 2.51 -15.43 -1.56
CA GLN A 81 2.74 -14.01 -1.23
C GLN A 81 3.25 -13.19 -2.43
N SER A 82 4.00 -13.81 -3.33
CA SER A 82 4.52 -13.19 -4.57
C SER A 82 3.40 -12.79 -5.52
N GLU A 83 2.48 -13.72 -5.81
CA GLU A 83 1.33 -13.51 -6.70
C GLU A 83 0.36 -12.49 -6.10
N ASN A 84 0.15 -12.58 -4.80
CA ASN A 84 -0.67 -11.62 -4.07
C ASN A 84 -0.13 -10.18 -4.20
N ARG A 85 1.19 -10.00 -4.27
CA ARG A 85 1.81 -8.68 -4.50
C ARG A 85 1.53 -8.15 -5.90
N VAL A 86 1.61 -9.00 -6.93
CA VAL A 86 1.28 -8.61 -8.31
C VAL A 86 -0.17 -8.15 -8.40
N PHE A 87 -1.11 -8.95 -7.91
CA PHE A 87 -2.53 -8.60 -7.91
C PHE A 87 -2.83 -7.30 -7.14
N ARG A 88 -2.17 -7.09 -6.01
CA ARG A 88 -2.30 -5.84 -5.25
C ARG A 88 -1.81 -4.64 -6.06
N ASN A 89 -0.66 -4.76 -6.73
CA ASN A 89 -0.11 -3.67 -7.55
C ASN A 89 -1.04 -3.31 -8.70
N ILE A 90 -1.58 -4.31 -9.41
CA ILE A 90 -2.55 -4.11 -10.50
C ILE A 90 -3.83 -3.46 -9.96
N ALA A 91 -4.38 -3.96 -8.86
CA ALA A 91 -5.56 -3.36 -8.23
C ALA A 91 -5.32 -1.91 -7.81
N THR A 92 -4.13 -1.58 -7.29
CA THR A 92 -3.74 -0.22 -6.92
C THR A 92 -3.60 0.68 -8.14
N GLN A 93 -2.96 0.20 -9.21
CA GLN A 93 -2.85 0.93 -10.48
C GLN A 93 -4.23 1.28 -11.04
N LEU A 94 -5.11 0.29 -11.19
CA LEU A 94 -6.47 0.48 -11.72
C LEU A 94 -7.29 1.41 -10.82
N SER A 95 -7.10 1.36 -9.51
CA SER A 95 -7.75 2.28 -8.58
C SER A 95 -7.24 3.72 -8.73
N ALA A 96 -5.95 3.90 -9.03
CA ALA A 96 -5.37 5.22 -9.29
C ALA A 96 -5.94 5.87 -10.55
N GLU A 97 -6.22 5.09 -11.60
CA GLU A 97 -6.80 5.56 -12.86
C GLU A 97 -8.25 6.06 -12.68
N VAL A 98 -9.02 5.42 -11.81
CA VAL A 98 -10.41 5.82 -11.49
C VAL A 98 -10.45 7.01 -10.53
N GLY A 99 -9.43 7.16 -9.70
CA GLY A 99 -9.40 8.16 -8.64
C GLY A 99 -10.17 7.74 -7.37
N ASN A 100 -10.35 8.68 -6.44
CA ASN A 100 -10.96 8.41 -5.14
C ASN A 100 -12.48 8.17 -5.25
N ASP A 101 -12.90 6.92 -5.07
CA ASP A 101 -14.28 6.56 -4.84
C ASP A 101 -14.66 6.83 -3.37
N ARG A 102 -14.80 8.12 -3.03
CA ARG A 102 -15.17 8.56 -1.66
C ARG A 102 -16.67 8.69 -1.45
N ASN A 103 -17.46 8.58 -2.50
CA ASN A 103 -18.89 8.87 -2.47
C ASN A 103 -19.74 7.72 -1.92
N SER A 104 -19.18 6.52 -1.87
CA SER A 104 -19.85 5.35 -1.33
C SER A 104 -19.07 4.73 -0.14
N SER A 105 -19.77 3.95 0.69
CA SER A 105 -19.20 3.22 1.82
C SER A 105 -19.38 1.72 1.62
N MET A 106 -18.44 0.91 2.11
CA MET A 106 -18.62 -0.56 2.16
C MET A 106 -19.51 -1.03 3.31
N PHE A 107 -19.86 -0.14 4.23
CA PHE A 107 -20.66 -0.41 5.41
C PHE A 107 -21.88 0.51 5.41
N PHE A 108 -23.00 0.03 5.91
CA PHE A 108 -24.10 0.89 6.30
C PHE A 108 -23.65 1.83 7.43
N LYS A 109 -24.24 3.02 7.49
CA LYS A 109 -23.88 4.01 8.51
C LYS A 109 -23.96 3.42 9.93
N GLU A 110 -25.05 2.74 10.25
CA GLU A 110 -25.27 2.10 11.55
C GLU A 110 -24.19 1.04 11.86
N GLU A 111 -23.79 0.23 10.88
CA GLU A 111 -22.71 -0.76 11.06
C GLU A 111 -21.39 -0.09 11.37
N ALA A 112 -21.07 0.99 10.65
CA ALA A 112 -19.83 1.75 10.86
C ALA A 112 -19.84 2.45 12.24
N GLU A 113 -20.95 3.03 12.65
CA GLU A 113 -21.11 3.67 13.97
C GLU A 113 -21.00 2.63 15.10
N ASN A 114 -21.67 1.49 14.98
CA ASN A 114 -21.57 0.39 15.94
C ASN A 114 -20.14 -0.16 16.04
N PHE A 115 -19.43 -0.23 14.92
CA PHE A 115 -18.02 -0.64 14.93
C PHE A 115 -17.15 0.40 15.65
N LEU A 116 -17.31 1.70 15.38
CA LEU A 116 -16.55 2.76 16.01
C LEU A 116 -16.82 2.86 17.53
N MET A 117 -18.05 2.64 17.95
CA MET A 117 -18.42 2.69 19.38
C MET A 117 -17.63 1.72 20.25
N GLN A 118 -17.16 0.60 19.69
CA GLN A 118 -16.33 -0.37 20.43
C GLN A 118 -14.96 0.20 20.86
N TYR A 119 -14.48 1.26 20.20
CA TYR A 119 -13.16 1.85 20.41
C TYR A 119 -13.21 3.23 21.08
N VAL A 120 -14.39 3.77 21.36
CA VAL A 120 -14.56 5.13 21.90
C VAL A 120 -13.78 5.29 23.20
N ASP A 121 -13.99 4.39 24.16
CA ASP A 121 -13.33 4.50 25.48
C ASP A 121 -11.80 4.42 25.35
N GLY A 122 -11.29 3.52 24.53
CA GLY A 122 -9.86 3.40 24.25
C GLY A 122 -9.30 4.67 23.59
N ASN A 123 -10.01 5.22 22.61
CA ASN A 123 -9.62 6.44 21.90
C ASN A 123 -9.62 7.67 22.82
N ASP A 124 -10.63 7.82 23.69
CA ASP A 124 -10.71 8.91 24.66
C ASP A 124 -9.55 8.84 25.68
N ARG A 125 -9.20 7.61 26.09
CA ARG A 125 -8.05 7.40 26.97
C ARG A 125 -6.73 7.75 26.26
N ILE A 126 -6.56 7.44 24.97
CA ILE A 126 -5.38 7.85 24.20
C ILE A 126 -5.27 9.36 24.17
N ALA A 127 -6.36 10.07 23.81
CA ALA A 127 -6.36 11.53 23.77
C ALA A 127 -5.90 12.12 25.11
N LYS A 128 -6.48 11.65 26.20
CA LYS A 128 -6.20 12.15 27.55
C LYS A 128 -4.82 11.75 28.05
N GLU A 129 -4.44 10.47 27.88
CA GLU A 129 -3.26 9.93 28.56
C GLU A 129 -1.96 10.10 27.76
N TYR A 130 -2.03 10.20 26.43
CA TYR A 130 -0.84 10.26 25.57
C TYR A 130 -0.73 11.56 24.77
N MET A 131 -1.82 12.31 24.60
CA MET A 131 -1.80 13.53 23.80
C MET A 131 -2.07 14.80 24.63
N ASN A 132 -2.40 14.67 25.91
CA ASN A 132 -2.80 15.77 26.80
C ASN A 132 -3.96 16.60 26.21
N GLN A 133 -4.89 15.93 25.52
CA GLN A 133 -6.06 16.56 24.90
C GLN A 133 -7.32 16.15 25.68
N GLU A 134 -8.19 17.13 25.91
CA GLU A 134 -9.52 16.85 26.48
C GLU A 134 -10.54 16.48 25.40
N ASP A 135 -10.18 16.76 24.13
CA ASP A 135 -11.06 16.56 22.99
C ASP A 135 -11.10 15.10 22.51
N ILE A 136 -12.15 14.80 21.76
CA ILE A 136 -12.40 13.51 21.15
C ILE A 136 -11.32 13.21 20.10
N LEU A 137 -10.63 12.07 20.23
CA LEU A 137 -9.56 11.69 19.29
C LEU A 137 -10.06 11.55 17.84
N PHE A 138 -11.24 10.95 17.66
CA PHE A 138 -11.88 10.78 16.35
C PHE A 138 -13.37 11.11 16.43
N SER A 139 -13.97 11.56 15.32
CA SER A 139 -15.41 11.76 15.24
C SER A 139 -16.16 10.48 15.61
N ARG A 140 -17.22 10.60 16.39
CA ARG A 140 -18.11 9.50 16.76
C ARG A 140 -19.26 9.33 15.76
N THR A 141 -19.40 10.28 14.84
CA THR A 141 -20.45 10.26 13.82
C THR A 141 -19.85 9.91 12.46
N VAL A 142 -20.56 9.09 11.71
CA VAL A 142 -20.22 8.71 10.35
C VAL A 142 -21.10 9.51 9.38
N GLU A 143 -20.46 10.10 8.35
CA GLU A 143 -21.23 10.72 7.27
C GLU A 143 -22.07 9.65 6.58
N GLU A 144 -23.32 10.02 6.27
CA GLU A 144 -24.17 9.18 5.46
C GLU A 144 -23.69 9.18 4.02
N LYS A 145 -23.45 8.00 3.48
CA LYS A 145 -22.99 7.78 2.10
C LYS A 145 -23.76 6.62 1.51
N ASP A 146 -23.90 6.63 0.20
CA ASP A 146 -24.45 5.48 -0.51
C ASP A 146 -23.65 4.22 -0.17
N THR A 147 -24.35 3.14 0.09
CA THR A 147 -23.69 1.86 0.38
C THR A 147 -23.28 1.22 -0.94
N TRP A 148 -22.02 0.81 -1.03
CA TRP A 148 -21.52 0.08 -2.17
C TRP A 148 -22.26 -1.27 -2.32
N ASP A 149 -22.71 -1.55 -3.51
CA ASP A 149 -23.37 -2.81 -3.86
C ASP A 149 -22.48 -3.62 -4.81
N ARG A 150 -22.35 -4.91 -4.53
CA ARG A 150 -21.62 -5.86 -5.37
C ARG A 150 -22.21 -6.00 -6.76
N SER A 151 -23.50 -5.75 -6.92
CA SER A 151 -24.23 -5.79 -8.21
C SER A 151 -24.19 -4.48 -8.98
N ASN A 152 -23.33 -3.52 -8.56
CA ASN A 152 -23.18 -2.26 -9.30
C ASN A 152 -22.73 -2.50 -10.76
N PRO A 153 -23.16 -1.64 -11.70
CA PRO A 153 -22.95 -1.89 -13.13
C PRO A 153 -21.49 -1.93 -13.55
N GLU A 154 -20.62 -1.23 -12.82
CA GLU A 154 -19.19 -1.14 -13.13
C GLU A 154 -18.42 -2.40 -12.70
N MET A 155 -18.96 -3.20 -11.78
CA MET A 155 -18.26 -4.34 -11.19
C MET A 155 -17.76 -5.33 -12.25
N MET A 156 -18.59 -5.67 -13.25
CA MET A 156 -18.21 -6.60 -14.31
C MET A 156 -17.09 -6.01 -15.17
N GLN A 157 -17.16 -4.72 -15.49
CA GLN A 157 -16.11 -4.05 -16.27
C GLN A 157 -14.79 -4.03 -15.49
N ASP A 158 -14.84 -3.76 -14.20
CA ASP A 158 -13.65 -3.76 -13.35
C ASP A 158 -13.04 -5.14 -13.19
N VAL A 159 -13.85 -6.19 -13.11
CA VAL A 159 -13.38 -7.59 -13.16
C VAL A 159 -12.64 -7.86 -14.48
N ILE A 160 -13.24 -7.51 -15.61
CA ILE A 160 -12.64 -7.71 -16.94
C ILE A 160 -11.34 -6.91 -17.07
N ARG A 161 -11.32 -5.65 -16.64
CA ARG A 161 -10.12 -4.80 -16.66
C ARG A 161 -9.02 -5.39 -15.78
N PHE A 162 -9.36 -5.84 -14.58
CA PHE A 162 -8.39 -6.43 -13.65
C PHE A 162 -7.73 -7.69 -14.25
N PHE A 163 -8.52 -8.63 -14.73
CA PHE A 163 -7.98 -9.86 -15.33
C PHE A 163 -7.30 -9.61 -16.67
N GLY A 164 -7.81 -8.71 -17.50
CA GLY A 164 -7.17 -8.28 -18.74
C GLY A 164 -5.79 -7.67 -18.49
N THR A 165 -5.68 -6.73 -17.56
CA THR A 165 -4.40 -6.12 -17.17
C THR A 165 -3.44 -7.15 -16.60
N THR A 166 -3.95 -8.09 -15.77
CA THR A 166 -3.14 -9.17 -15.21
C THR A 166 -2.60 -10.07 -16.31
N THR A 167 -3.44 -10.43 -17.28
CA THR A 167 -3.04 -11.27 -18.42
C THR A 167 -1.96 -10.59 -19.26
N LEU A 168 -2.14 -9.31 -19.59
CA LEU A 168 -1.14 -8.53 -20.33
C LEU A 168 0.18 -8.44 -19.57
N TYR A 169 0.14 -8.20 -18.26
CA TYR A 169 1.34 -8.22 -17.41
C TYR A 169 2.07 -9.56 -17.51
N LEU A 170 1.36 -10.68 -17.39
CA LEU A 170 1.96 -12.02 -17.47
C LEU A 170 2.51 -12.33 -18.85
N LEU A 171 1.84 -11.90 -19.93
CA LEU A 171 2.33 -12.07 -21.30
C LEU A 171 3.63 -11.30 -21.51
N ASN A 172 3.71 -10.05 -21.04
CA ASN A 172 4.93 -9.25 -21.13
C ASN A 172 6.08 -9.87 -20.32
N GLN A 173 5.82 -10.36 -19.11
CA GLN A 173 6.82 -11.06 -18.31
C GLN A 173 7.32 -12.34 -18.99
N ASN A 174 6.42 -13.08 -19.63
CA ASN A 174 6.79 -14.27 -20.39
C ASN A 174 7.70 -13.93 -21.58
N GLU A 175 7.39 -12.86 -22.30
CA GLU A 175 8.21 -12.41 -23.42
C GLU A 175 9.59 -11.95 -22.97
N GLU A 176 9.68 -11.17 -21.91
CA GLU A 176 10.97 -10.78 -21.30
C GLU A 176 11.81 -12.00 -20.89
N LEU A 177 11.16 -13.01 -20.28
CA LEU A 177 11.83 -14.24 -19.88
C LEU A 177 12.36 -15.02 -21.10
N ARG A 178 11.58 -15.12 -22.17
CA ARG A 178 12.00 -15.76 -23.43
C ARG A 178 13.24 -15.08 -24.00
N GLN A 179 13.22 -13.76 -24.13
CA GLN A 179 14.37 -12.99 -24.64
C GLN A 179 15.61 -13.19 -23.78
N ARG A 180 15.45 -13.26 -22.45
CA ARG A 180 16.56 -13.54 -21.52
C ARG A 180 17.12 -14.95 -21.72
N VAL A 181 16.26 -15.96 -21.88
CA VAL A 181 16.68 -17.34 -22.15
C VAL A 181 17.44 -17.43 -23.47
N GLU A 182 16.90 -16.86 -24.56
CA GLU A 182 17.59 -16.83 -25.86
C GLU A 182 18.96 -16.15 -25.78
N SER A 183 19.04 -15.02 -25.09
CA SER A 183 20.33 -14.32 -24.87
C SER A 183 21.34 -15.18 -24.10
N GLN A 184 20.87 -15.89 -23.05
CA GLN A 184 21.74 -16.79 -22.27
C GLN A 184 22.18 -18.00 -23.08
N GLU A 185 21.31 -18.60 -23.87
CA GLU A 185 21.65 -19.71 -24.77
C GLU A 185 22.71 -19.29 -25.77
N HIS A 186 22.57 -18.13 -26.38
CA HIS A 186 23.58 -17.57 -27.31
C HIS A 186 24.93 -17.32 -26.61
N HIS A 187 24.89 -16.83 -25.37
CA HIS A 187 26.10 -16.64 -24.57
C HIS A 187 26.80 -17.97 -24.24
N ILE A 188 26.03 -19.00 -23.86
CA ILE A 188 26.53 -20.34 -23.59
C ILE A 188 27.16 -20.95 -24.86
N GLU A 189 26.50 -20.82 -26.00
CA GLU A 189 27.06 -21.29 -27.30
C GLU A 189 28.36 -20.61 -27.63
N HIS A 190 28.46 -19.29 -27.42
CA HIS A 190 29.68 -18.54 -27.62
C HIS A 190 30.83 -19.02 -26.71
N ILE A 191 30.55 -19.24 -25.43
CA ILE A 191 31.53 -19.81 -24.49
C ILE A 191 31.96 -21.21 -24.94
N ARG A 192 31.02 -22.09 -25.32
CA ARG A 192 31.33 -23.44 -25.82
C ARG A 192 32.19 -23.40 -27.07
N TYR A 193 31.93 -22.47 -27.98
CA TYR A 193 32.75 -22.27 -29.18
C TYR A 193 34.20 -21.85 -28.80
N LYS A 194 34.33 -20.87 -27.91
CA LYS A 194 35.68 -20.43 -27.43
C LYS A 194 36.45 -21.54 -26.75
N LEU A 195 35.79 -22.36 -25.93
CA LEU A 195 36.42 -23.50 -25.27
C LEU A 195 36.88 -24.58 -26.25
N LYS A 196 36.13 -24.82 -27.34
CA LYS A 196 36.52 -25.74 -28.40
C LYS A 196 37.63 -25.20 -29.31
N HIS A 197 37.82 -23.87 -29.38
CA HIS A 197 38.77 -23.21 -30.28
C HIS A 197 39.62 -22.17 -29.54
N PRO A 198 40.44 -22.59 -28.52
CA PRO A 198 41.11 -21.66 -27.61
C PRO A 198 42.15 -20.77 -28.32
N PHE A 199 42.69 -21.19 -29.43
CA PHE A 199 43.71 -20.41 -30.15
C PHE A 199 43.16 -19.48 -31.25
N ARG A 200 41.88 -19.51 -31.59
CA ARG A 200 41.28 -18.60 -32.58
C ARG A 200 40.89 -17.23 -32.01
N SER A 201 40.88 -17.06 -30.69
CA SER A 201 40.50 -15.81 -30.04
C SER A 201 41.61 -14.75 -29.89
N VAL A 202 42.87 -15.08 -30.26
CA VAL A 202 44.05 -14.19 -30.10
C VAL A 202 44.28 -13.30 -31.32
N SER A 203 43.61 -13.56 -32.47
CA SER A 203 43.89 -12.91 -33.75
C SER A 203 43.19 -11.57 -34.02
N TYR A 204 42.40 -11.02 -33.12
CA TYR A 204 41.66 -9.76 -33.37
C TYR A 204 42.21 -8.53 -32.64
N TYR A 205 43.34 -8.63 -31.96
CA TYR A 205 43.94 -7.49 -31.23
C TYR A 205 45.34 -7.06 -31.73
N THR A 206 45.74 -7.48 -32.93
CA THR A 206 46.98 -7.00 -33.56
C THR A 206 46.71 -6.61 -35.00
N SER A 207 46.11 -5.45 -35.19
CA SER A 207 46.29 -4.60 -36.40
C SER A 207 45.69 -3.22 -36.11
#